data_e5461e15581b958b2415cf896cc8906c
#
_entry.id   e5461e15581b958b2415cf896cc8906c
#
_cell.length_a   1.000
_cell.length_b   1.000
_cell.length_c   1.000
_cell.angle_alpha   90.00
_cell.angle_beta   90.00
_cell.angle_gamma   90.00
#
_symmetry.space_group_name_H-M   'P 1'
#
loop_
_entity.id
_entity.type
_entity.pdbx_description
1 polymer ?
#
loop_
_entity_poly.entity_id
_entity_poly.type
_entity_poly.pdbx_seq_one_letter_code
_entity_poly.pdbx_strand_id
1 'polypeptide(L)' 'MPFSANQLDELKVLNHYSQPSSMTGIKIHHDAAPEMIEAAKRLHEKGLTDHQDGGYLTDLGCEALENLQALERLLA' A
#
# COMPACT_ATOMS: atom_id res chain seq x y z
N MET A 1 -5.52 -14.42 -13.03
CA MET A 1 -4.81 -13.72 -11.96
C MET A 1 -5.60 -13.82 -10.66
N PRO A 2 -4.96 -14.19 -9.54
CA PRO A 2 -5.62 -14.19 -8.25
C PRO A 2 -5.92 -12.78 -7.74
N PHE A 3 -5.23 -11.75 -8.29
CA PHE A 3 -5.45 -10.37 -7.91
C PHE A 3 -6.23 -9.62 -8.99
N SER A 4 -7.21 -8.81 -8.57
CA SER A 4 -7.92 -7.91 -9.46
C SER A 4 -7.03 -6.72 -9.87
N ALA A 5 -7.46 -5.98 -10.89
CA ALA A 5 -6.75 -4.75 -11.29
C ALA A 5 -6.68 -3.77 -10.13
N ASN A 6 -7.76 -3.63 -9.35
CA ASN A 6 -7.78 -2.76 -8.18
C ASN A 6 -6.77 -3.21 -7.12
N GLN A 7 -6.67 -4.52 -6.89
CA GLN A 7 -5.71 -5.06 -5.94
C GLN A 7 -4.28 -4.84 -6.40
N LEU A 8 -4.01 -4.96 -7.69
CA LEU A 8 -2.69 -4.67 -8.23
C LEU A 8 -2.29 -3.21 -7.99
N ASP A 9 -3.23 -2.28 -8.15
CA ASP A 9 -2.98 -0.87 -7.86
C ASP A 9 -2.71 -0.65 -6.37
N GLU A 10 -3.45 -1.35 -5.49
CA GLU A 10 -3.22 -1.31 -4.05
C GLU A 10 -1.82 -1.81 -3.69
N LEU A 11 -1.36 -2.88 -4.35
CA LEU A 11 0.00 -3.39 -4.15
C LEU A 11 1.05 -2.37 -4.59
N LYS A 12 0.80 -1.63 -5.66
CA LYS A 12 1.72 -0.57 -6.11
C LYS A 12 1.83 0.54 -5.08
N VAL A 13 0.72 0.97 -4.49
CA VAL A 13 0.74 1.99 -3.43
C VAL A 13 1.48 1.46 -2.20
N LEU A 14 1.16 0.23 -1.80
CA LEU A 14 1.81 -0.39 -0.65
C LEU A 14 3.31 -0.49 -0.85
N ASN A 15 3.75 -0.74 -2.08
CA ASN A 15 5.16 -0.87 -2.42
C ASN A 15 5.92 0.47 -2.40
N HIS A 16 5.23 1.60 -2.27
CA HIS A 16 5.89 2.90 -2.05
C HIS A 16 6.49 3.00 -0.65
N TYR A 17 6.01 2.19 0.29
CA TYR A 17 6.62 2.12 1.62
C TYR A 17 7.87 1.26 1.51
N SER A 18 9.00 1.81 1.92
CA SER A 18 10.29 1.10 1.81
C SER A 18 10.47 0.05 2.90
N GLN A 19 9.83 0.24 4.05
CA GLN A 19 9.98 -0.63 5.22
C GLN A 19 8.63 -0.90 5.87
N PRO A 20 8.40 -2.12 6.37
CA PRO A 20 7.18 -2.45 7.10
C PRO A 20 7.23 -1.89 8.52
N SER A 21 7.18 -0.57 8.64
CA SER A 21 7.31 0.14 9.90
C SER A 21 6.23 1.20 10.00
N SER A 22 5.63 1.34 11.18
CA SER A 22 4.67 2.40 11.44
C SER A 22 5.32 3.78 11.56
N MET A 23 6.66 3.83 11.48
CA MET A 23 7.42 5.08 11.57
C MET A 23 7.68 5.73 10.22
N THR A 24 7.39 5.02 9.12
CA THR A 24 7.62 5.52 7.76
C THR A 24 6.28 5.84 7.11
N GLY A 25 6.11 7.10 6.69
CA GLY A 25 4.89 7.54 6.04
C GLY A 25 5.11 7.92 4.59
N ILE A 26 4.04 7.90 3.82
CA ILE A 26 4.02 8.41 2.44
C ILE A 26 2.80 9.30 2.26
N LYS A 27 2.80 10.07 1.18
CA LYS A 27 1.65 10.86 0.79
C LYS A 27 1.41 10.72 -0.70
N ILE A 28 0.19 10.35 -1.05
CA ILE A 28 -0.26 10.33 -2.44
C ILE A 28 -0.87 11.69 -2.74
N HIS A 29 -0.19 12.49 -3.57
CA HIS A 29 -0.63 13.84 -3.87
C HIS A 29 -1.87 13.84 -4.74
N HIS A 30 -2.64 14.93 -4.68
CA HIS A 30 -3.88 15.05 -5.44
C HIS A 30 -3.67 15.05 -6.95
N ASP A 31 -2.46 15.32 -7.42
CA ASP A 31 -2.09 15.29 -8.84
C ASP A 31 -1.53 13.94 -9.29
N ALA A 32 -1.49 12.96 -8.41
CA ALA A 32 -1.09 11.60 -8.76
C ALA A 32 -2.13 10.97 -9.70
N ALA A 33 -1.76 9.87 -10.34
CA ALA A 33 -2.68 9.14 -11.21
C ALA A 33 -3.96 8.75 -10.45
N PRO A 34 -5.14 8.90 -11.06
CA PRO A 34 -6.41 8.61 -10.36
C PRO A 34 -6.47 7.21 -9.75
N GLU A 35 -5.93 6.21 -10.43
CA GLU A 35 -5.92 4.83 -9.91
C GLU A 35 -5.08 4.71 -8.64
N MET A 36 -4.03 5.51 -8.49
CA MET A 36 -3.21 5.51 -7.27
C MET A 36 -3.95 6.18 -6.12
N ILE A 37 -4.65 7.29 -6.40
CA ILE A 37 -5.45 7.99 -5.40
C ILE A 37 -6.54 7.08 -4.86
N GLU A 38 -7.27 6.39 -5.74
CA GLU A 38 -8.35 5.50 -5.35
C GLU A 38 -7.82 4.26 -4.61
N ALA A 39 -6.66 3.74 -5.03
CA ALA A 39 -6.02 2.62 -4.34
C ALA A 39 -5.61 3.00 -2.92
N ALA A 40 -5.08 4.20 -2.73
CA ALA A 40 -4.71 4.68 -1.39
C ALA A 40 -5.94 4.77 -0.47
N LYS A 41 -7.06 5.25 -0.99
CA LYS A 41 -8.32 5.30 -0.23
C LYS A 41 -8.78 3.91 0.18
N ARG A 42 -8.70 2.93 -0.73
CA ARG A 42 -9.11 1.56 -0.43
C ARG A 42 -8.21 0.91 0.62
N LEU A 43 -6.90 1.19 0.58
CA LEU A 43 -5.99 0.69 1.62
C LEU A 43 -6.38 1.23 2.98
N HIS A 44 -6.76 2.52 3.05
CA HIS A 44 -7.23 3.11 4.30
C HIS A 44 -8.54 2.45 4.77
N GLU A 45 -9.47 2.24 3.86
CA GLU A 45 -10.75 1.59 4.19
C GLU A 45 -10.55 0.15 4.71
N LYS A 46 -9.52 -0.53 4.22
CA LYS A 46 -9.18 -1.89 4.66
C LYS A 46 -8.38 -1.91 5.97
N GLY A 47 -8.03 -0.74 6.49
CA GLY A 47 -7.32 -0.63 7.75
C GLY A 47 -5.81 -0.82 7.65
N LEU A 48 -5.23 -0.70 6.46
CA LEU A 48 -3.80 -0.89 6.24
C LEU A 48 -2.99 0.38 6.41
N THR A 49 -3.63 1.55 6.26
CA THR A 49 -3.00 2.85 6.45
C THR A 49 -3.87 3.72 7.34
N ASP A 50 -3.29 4.77 7.92
CA ASP A 50 -4.01 5.63 8.85
C ASP A 50 -4.62 6.87 8.20
N HIS A 51 -4.34 7.15 6.93
CA HIS A 51 -4.92 8.27 6.19
C HIS A 51 -5.36 7.84 4.79
N GLN A 52 -6.36 8.53 4.24
CA GLN A 52 -6.89 8.23 2.90
C GLN A 52 -5.87 8.50 1.79
N ASP A 53 -4.92 9.39 2.03
CA ASP A 53 -3.86 9.73 1.05
C ASP A 53 -2.53 9.06 1.38
N GLY A 54 -2.56 8.00 2.16
CA GLY A 54 -1.39 7.23 2.55
C GLY A 54 -1.14 7.31 4.05
N GLY A 55 -0.28 8.24 4.49
CA GLY A 55 0.10 8.34 5.88
C GLY A 55 1.00 7.21 6.29
N TYR A 56 0.82 6.71 7.53
CA TYR A 56 1.64 5.64 8.08
C TYR A 56 0.92 4.30 7.98
N LEU A 57 1.70 3.23 7.90
CA LEU A 57 1.15 1.87 7.95
C LEU A 57 0.64 1.57 9.36
N THR A 58 -0.52 0.93 9.42
CA THR A 58 -0.99 0.30 10.65
C THR A 58 -0.24 -1.02 10.87
N ASP A 59 -0.49 -1.69 12.00
CA ASP A 59 0.10 -3.02 12.23
C ASP A 59 -0.30 -3.99 11.11
N LEU A 60 -1.56 -3.93 10.69
CA LEU A 60 -2.04 -4.75 9.59
C LEU A 60 -1.35 -4.38 8.28
N GLY A 61 -1.11 -3.08 8.04
CA GLY A 61 -0.37 -2.61 6.88
C GLY A 61 1.07 -3.08 6.87
N CYS A 62 1.72 -3.09 8.02
CA CYS A 62 3.08 -3.62 8.15
C CYS A 62 3.13 -5.11 7.81
N GLU A 63 2.17 -5.89 8.29
CA GLU A 63 2.06 -7.30 7.97
C GLU A 63 1.87 -7.51 6.46
N ALA A 64 1.00 -6.72 5.85
CA ALA A 64 0.76 -6.81 4.41
C ALA A 64 2.03 -6.51 3.61
N LEU A 65 2.77 -5.47 3.99
CA LEU A 65 4.01 -5.11 3.29
C LEU A 65 5.09 -6.18 3.49
N GLU A 66 5.19 -6.76 4.67
CA GLU A 66 6.13 -7.86 4.91
C GLU A 66 5.84 -9.03 3.97
N ASN A 67 4.56 -9.39 3.83
CA ASN A 67 4.17 -10.48 2.93
C ASN A 67 4.45 -10.13 1.47
N LEU A 68 4.19 -8.88 1.08
CA LEU A 68 4.48 -8.42 -0.29
C LEU A 68 5.97 -8.49 -0.60
N GLN A 69 6.80 -7.99 0.30
CA GLN A 69 8.25 -7.99 0.12
C GLN A 69 8.82 -9.41 0.11
N ALA A 70 8.28 -10.30 0.94
CA ALA A 70 8.68 -11.70 0.93
C ALA A 70 8.36 -12.34 -0.42
N LEU A 71 7.17 -12.09 -0.94
CA LEU A 71 6.77 -12.62 -2.25
C LEU A 71 7.65 -12.06 -3.36
N GLU A 72 7.95 -10.77 -3.34
CA GLU A 72 8.84 -10.15 -4.32
C GLU A 72 10.22 -10.81 -4.34
N ARG A 73 10.77 -11.10 -3.15
CA ARG A 73 12.07 -11.79 -3.04
C ARG A 73 12.03 -13.20 -3.63
N LEU A 74 10.93 -13.91 -3.36
CA LEU A 74 10.78 -15.29 -3.85
C LEU A 74 10.60 -15.36 -5.36
N LEU A 75 10.03 -14.32 -5.96
CA LEU A 75 9.80 -14.26 -7.40
C LEU A 75 10.94 -13.60 -8.18
N ALA A 76 11.88 -13.00 -7.49
CA ALA A 76 13.00 -12.31 -8.12
C ALA A 76 13.95 -13.27 -8.85
#